data_b9ad5a57539d104d0bb2d58b5b9f34c5
#
_entry.id   b9ad5a57539d104d0bb2d58b5b9f34c5
#
_cell.length_a   1.000
_cell.length_b   1.000
_cell.length_c   1.000
_cell.angle_alpha   90.00
_cell.angle_beta   90.00
_cell.angle_gamma   90.00
#
_symmetry.space_group_name_H-M   'P 1'
#
loop_
_entity.id
_entity.type
_entity.pdbx_description
1 polymer ?
#
loop_
_entity_poly.entity_id
_entity_poly.type
_entity_poly.pdbx_seq_one_letter_code
_entity_poly.pdbx_strand_id
1 'polypeptide(L)'
;MAAAPPPNRPIKVLMLHGYTQSGPSFQAKTGALRKSLHKAFPKGIEFVYPTAPIRLTPADESWLAGTSADTNGTEGGNEQPQLDAWAWWRMKNQGNSYVYEGLELGLGLIASILKEQGPFDGVVGFSQGGACTAMVASLLEPGRREAFEARVASGGVPYPESFEDGKIHPPLKFAVSYSGFLAGKMAPGPQPYQAFYEPKIQTPMLHFIGTQDVVVEEAQTLALAKACASTEDKYIVYHPGGHFLPSTQKASVNALIGYIKEVLHNEEAGKKEEESVEDMDVPF
;
A
#
# COMPACT_ATOMS: atom_id res chain seq x y z
N MET A 1 8.18 -13.21 21.14
CA MET A 1 8.51 -13.73 19.80
C MET A 1 7.26 -14.40 19.24
N ALA A 2 6.66 -13.86 18.19
CA ALA A 2 5.56 -14.56 17.52
C ALA A 2 6.17 -15.75 16.77
N ALA A 3 5.60 -16.95 16.98
CA ALA A 3 6.05 -18.17 16.30
C ALA A 3 5.96 -17.99 14.77
N ALA A 4 6.95 -18.49 14.05
CA ALA A 4 6.91 -18.52 12.59
C ALA A 4 5.61 -19.22 12.14
N PRO A 5 4.88 -18.66 11.16
CA PRO A 5 3.65 -19.27 10.69
C PRO A 5 3.93 -20.66 10.10
N PRO A 6 3.01 -21.62 10.29
CA PRO A 6 3.19 -22.97 9.78
C PRO A 6 3.39 -22.96 8.25
N PRO A 7 4.26 -23.82 7.71
CA PRO A 7 4.70 -23.82 6.31
C PRO A 7 3.60 -24.11 5.25
N ASN A 8 2.33 -24.18 5.64
CA ASN A 8 1.25 -24.65 4.76
C ASN A 8 -0.06 -23.83 4.83
N ARG A 9 -0.01 -22.55 5.24
CA ARG A 9 -1.20 -21.68 5.21
C ARG A 9 -1.36 -20.98 3.85
N PRO A 10 -2.58 -20.58 3.47
CA PRO A 10 -2.80 -19.71 2.31
C PRO A 10 -2.00 -18.41 2.41
N ILE A 11 -1.58 -17.86 1.27
CA ILE A 11 -1.01 -16.51 1.18
C ILE A 11 -2.11 -15.53 1.59
N LYS A 12 -1.82 -14.61 2.51
CA LYS A 12 -2.80 -13.62 2.96
C LYS A 12 -2.38 -12.21 2.57
N VAL A 13 -3.29 -11.50 1.89
CA VAL A 13 -3.02 -10.19 1.28
C VAL A 13 -4.00 -9.15 1.79
N LEU A 14 -3.48 -8.04 2.29
CA LEU A 14 -4.27 -6.88 2.66
C LEU A 14 -4.47 -5.98 1.42
N MET A 15 -5.72 -5.58 1.14
CA MET A 15 -6.11 -4.84 -0.06
C MET A 15 -6.60 -3.44 0.31
N LEU A 16 -5.82 -2.41 -0.03
CA LEU A 16 -6.09 -1.02 0.33
C LEU A 16 -6.66 -0.23 -0.86
N HIS A 17 -7.90 0.21 -0.74
CA HIS A 17 -8.62 0.92 -1.79
C HIS A 17 -8.13 2.35 -2.01
N GLY A 18 -8.44 2.94 -3.18
CA GLY A 18 -8.17 4.33 -3.49
C GLY A 18 -9.14 5.31 -2.82
N TYR A 19 -8.82 6.60 -2.92
CA TYR A 19 -9.70 7.69 -2.49
C TYR A 19 -11.08 7.56 -3.17
N THR A 20 -12.16 7.88 -2.47
CA THR A 20 -13.57 7.73 -2.91
C THR A 20 -14.07 6.30 -3.07
N GLN A 21 -13.29 5.30 -2.72
CA GLN A 21 -13.71 3.90 -2.77
C GLN A 21 -14.04 3.37 -1.36
N SER A 22 -14.57 2.16 -1.30
CA SER A 22 -14.75 1.37 -0.09
C SER A 22 -14.16 -0.02 -0.28
N GLY A 23 -13.99 -0.78 0.80
CA GLY A 23 -13.56 -2.19 0.73
C GLY A 23 -14.42 -3.01 -0.23
N PRO A 24 -15.76 -3.02 -0.11
CA PRO A 24 -16.64 -3.73 -1.02
C PRO A 24 -16.51 -3.28 -2.48
N SER A 25 -16.43 -1.96 -2.76
CA SER A 25 -16.28 -1.45 -4.13
C SER A 25 -14.94 -1.86 -4.74
N PHE A 26 -13.85 -1.82 -3.96
CA PHE A 26 -12.53 -2.26 -4.41
C PHE A 26 -12.48 -3.78 -4.62
N GLN A 27 -13.13 -4.56 -3.75
CA GLN A 27 -13.28 -5.99 -3.92
C GLN A 27 -14.00 -6.35 -5.23
N ALA A 28 -15.05 -5.61 -5.60
CA ALA A 28 -15.76 -5.80 -6.86
C ALA A 28 -14.86 -5.47 -8.06
N LYS A 29 -14.16 -4.32 -8.03
CA LYS A 29 -13.24 -3.88 -9.11
C LYS A 29 -12.07 -4.84 -9.33
N THR A 30 -11.61 -5.54 -8.31
CA THR A 30 -10.51 -6.50 -8.38
C THR A 30 -10.97 -7.95 -8.61
N GLY A 31 -12.24 -8.19 -8.91
CA GLY A 31 -12.80 -9.53 -9.06
C GLY A 31 -12.11 -10.42 -10.10
N ALA A 32 -11.74 -9.86 -11.26
CA ALA A 32 -11.00 -10.58 -12.30
C ALA A 32 -9.56 -10.91 -11.85
N LEU A 33 -8.89 -9.98 -11.20
CA LEU A 33 -7.55 -10.18 -10.62
C LEU A 33 -7.58 -11.31 -9.59
N ARG A 34 -8.54 -11.29 -8.65
CA ARG A 34 -8.69 -12.36 -7.63
C ARG A 34 -8.85 -13.73 -8.26
N LYS A 35 -9.70 -13.87 -9.29
CA LYS A 35 -9.86 -15.14 -10.01
C LYS A 35 -8.55 -15.65 -10.60
N SER A 36 -7.75 -14.76 -11.19
CA SER A 36 -6.45 -15.11 -11.75
C SER A 36 -5.44 -15.52 -10.68
N LEU A 37 -5.41 -14.82 -9.54
CA LEU A 37 -4.54 -15.13 -8.41
C LEU A 37 -4.93 -16.47 -7.76
N HIS A 38 -6.21 -16.75 -7.52
CA HIS A 38 -6.65 -18.06 -7.02
C HIS A 38 -6.20 -19.22 -7.94
N LYS A 39 -6.25 -19.02 -9.26
CA LYS A 39 -5.76 -20.03 -10.21
C LYS A 39 -4.24 -20.20 -10.16
N ALA A 40 -3.49 -19.11 -9.91
CA ALA A 40 -2.02 -19.12 -9.92
C ALA A 40 -1.40 -19.67 -8.62
N PHE A 41 -2.15 -19.62 -7.52
CA PHE A 41 -1.73 -20.04 -6.18
C PHE A 41 -2.61 -21.18 -5.65
N PRO A 42 -2.38 -22.43 -6.07
CA PRO A 42 -3.24 -23.58 -5.74
C PRO A 42 -3.23 -23.95 -4.26
N LYS A 43 -2.20 -23.56 -3.50
CA LYS A 43 -2.15 -23.72 -2.03
C LYS A 43 -3.07 -22.72 -1.30
N GLY A 44 -3.70 -21.82 -2.02
CA GLY A 44 -4.63 -20.82 -1.54
C GLY A 44 -4.03 -19.42 -1.44
N ILE A 45 -4.88 -18.43 -1.67
CA ILE A 45 -4.61 -17.01 -1.44
C ILE A 45 -5.88 -16.35 -0.92
N GLU A 46 -5.76 -15.58 0.14
CA GLU A 46 -6.86 -14.90 0.83
C GLU A 46 -6.67 -13.39 0.75
N PHE A 47 -7.77 -12.65 0.67
CA PHE A 47 -7.76 -11.21 0.55
C PHE A 47 -8.66 -10.56 1.60
N VAL A 48 -8.14 -9.57 2.29
CA VAL A 48 -8.88 -8.75 3.25
C VAL A 48 -9.03 -7.34 2.68
N TYR A 49 -10.27 -6.86 2.58
CA TYR A 49 -10.64 -5.57 1.97
C TYR A 49 -11.26 -4.65 3.02
N PRO A 50 -10.49 -3.97 3.84
CA PRO A 50 -11.05 -3.00 4.78
C PRO A 50 -11.59 -1.76 4.06
N THR A 51 -12.61 -1.15 4.64
CA THR A 51 -13.03 0.21 4.28
C THR A 51 -12.28 1.19 5.17
N ALA A 52 -11.69 2.21 4.57
CA ALA A 52 -10.99 3.28 5.29
C ALA A 52 -11.93 4.01 6.26
N PRO A 53 -11.43 4.60 7.35
CA PRO A 53 -12.28 5.11 8.44
C PRO A 53 -12.92 6.46 8.14
N ILE A 54 -12.43 7.21 7.17
CA ILE A 54 -12.88 8.58 6.92
C ILE A 54 -13.93 8.57 5.81
N ARG A 55 -15.19 8.79 6.19
CA ARG A 55 -16.26 8.95 5.22
C ARG A 55 -16.17 10.32 4.56
N LEU A 56 -16.22 10.34 3.24
CA LEU A 56 -16.17 11.57 2.46
C LEU A 56 -17.55 12.21 2.33
N THR A 57 -17.56 13.54 2.26
CA THR A 57 -18.74 14.36 2.00
C THR A 57 -18.70 14.88 0.56
N PRO A 58 -19.81 15.37 -0.03
CA PRO A 58 -19.79 15.99 -1.35
C PRO A 58 -18.79 17.14 -1.47
N ALA A 59 -18.50 17.85 -0.37
CA ALA A 59 -17.48 18.90 -0.36
C ALA A 59 -16.05 18.35 -0.52
N ASP A 60 -15.78 17.14 -0.05
CA ASP A 60 -14.49 16.47 -0.20
C ASP A 60 -14.24 16.01 -1.65
N GLU A 61 -15.30 15.87 -2.46
CA GLU A 61 -15.22 15.41 -3.86
C GLU A 61 -15.10 16.56 -4.87
N SER A 62 -15.47 17.77 -4.47
CA SER A 62 -15.53 18.92 -5.40
C SER A 62 -14.18 19.25 -6.06
N TRP A 63 -13.05 18.91 -5.44
CA TRP A 63 -11.73 19.10 -6.03
C TRP A 63 -11.36 18.01 -7.07
N LEU A 64 -11.99 16.82 -7.00
CA LEU A 64 -11.85 15.76 -8.00
C LEU A 64 -12.71 16.00 -9.24
N ALA A 65 -13.83 16.75 -9.13
CA ALA A 65 -14.73 17.05 -10.23
C ALA A 65 -14.06 17.86 -11.35
N GLY A 66 -12.88 18.46 -11.09
CA GLY A 66 -12.02 19.05 -12.12
C GLY A 66 -11.22 18.03 -12.94
N THR A 67 -11.19 16.73 -12.55
CA THR A 67 -10.32 15.72 -13.16
C THR A 67 -11.04 14.49 -13.73
N SER A 68 -12.36 14.32 -13.50
CA SER A 68 -13.12 13.19 -14.06
C SER A 68 -14.57 13.55 -14.35
N ALA A 69 -14.86 13.86 -15.62
CA ALA A 69 -16.20 13.91 -16.17
C ALA A 69 -16.68 12.49 -16.50
N ASP A 70 -17.25 11.79 -15.53
CA ASP A 70 -18.13 10.62 -15.77
C ASP A 70 -19.08 10.47 -14.57
N THR A 71 -19.94 11.49 -14.43
CA THR A 71 -21.16 11.35 -13.63
C THR A 71 -22.35 11.60 -14.56
N ASN A 72 -22.95 10.53 -15.08
CA ASN A 72 -24.32 10.58 -15.55
C ASN A 72 -25.24 10.90 -14.36
N GLY A 73 -25.40 12.18 -14.07
CA GLY A 73 -26.36 12.70 -13.10
C GLY A 73 -27.76 12.60 -13.66
N THR A 74 -28.58 11.74 -13.13
CA THR A 74 -30.04 11.87 -13.15
C THR A 74 -30.45 12.84 -12.04
N GLU A 75 -30.87 14.04 -12.43
CA GLU A 75 -31.56 14.97 -11.55
C GLU A 75 -32.91 14.37 -11.15
N GLY A 76 -33.18 14.27 -9.86
CA GLY A 76 -34.52 13.97 -9.36
C GLY A 76 -34.55 13.34 -7.97
N GLY A 77 -34.85 14.11 -6.94
CA GLY A 77 -35.28 13.60 -5.65
C GLY A 77 -34.51 14.09 -4.44
N ASN A 78 -35.23 14.56 -3.44
CA ASN A 78 -34.82 15.29 -2.23
C ASN A 78 -34.10 14.46 -1.12
N GLU A 79 -33.38 13.38 -1.48
CA GLU A 79 -32.36 12.75 -0.63
C GLU A 79 -31.17 12.43 -1.54
N GLN A 80 -30.10 13.19 -1.39
CA GLN A 80 -28.86 12.82 -2.06
C GLN A 80 -28.44 11.43 -1.57
N PRO A 81 -28.26 10.45 -2.46
CA PRO A 81 -27.80 9.12 -2.05
C PRO A 81 -26.50 9.29 -1.27
N GLN A 82 -26.46 8.72 -0.09
CA GLN A 82 -25.31 8.77 0.79
C GLN A 82 -24.16 8.06 0.08
N LEU A 83 -23.18 8.80 -0.42
CA LEU A 83 -22.03 8.29 -1.16
C LEU A 83 -21.26 7.24 -0.35
N ASP A 84 -21.02 6.07 -0.94
CA ASP A 84 -20.12 5.03 -0.39
C ASP A 84 -18.66 5.38 -0.74
N ALA A 85 -18.22 6.56 -0.28
CA ALA A 85 -16.93 7.15 -0.58
C ALA A 85 -16.13 7.38 0.70
N TRP A 86 -14.92 6.83 0.73
CA TRP A 86 -14.06 6.78 1.91
C TRP A 86 -12.61 7.12 1.57
N ALA A 87 -11.83 7.50 2.59
CA ALA A 87 -10.43 7.86 2.47
C ALA A 87 -9.61 7.38 3.67
N TRP A 88 -8.32 7.07 3.42
CA TRP A 88 -7.34 6.80 4.47
C TRP A 88 -6.91 8.08 5.17
N TRP A 89 -6.92 9.21 4.46
CA TRP A 89 -6.72 10.57 4.96
C TRP A 89 -7.37 11.57 4.01
N ARG A 90 -7.59 12.79 4.50
CA ARG A 90 -7.91 13.95 3.63
C ARG A 90 -6.65 14.75 3.39
N MET A 91 -6.42 15.17 2.15
CA MET A 91 -5.32 16.06 1.82
C MET A 91 -5.77 17.50 1.95
N LYS A 92 -5.14 18.25 2.85
CA LYS A 92 -5.34 19.69 3.02
C LYS A 92 -4.10 20.45 2.56
N ASN A 93 -4.32 21.50 1.78
CA ASN A 93 -3.26 22.41 1.34
C ASN A 93 -2.98 23.43 2.47
N GLN A 94 -1.74 23.49 2.94
CA GLN A 94 -1.28 24.50 3.89
C GLN A 94 -0.09 25.26 3.27
N GLY A 95 -0.40 26.27 2.44
CA GLY A 95 0.64 27.05 1.75
C GLY A 95 1.48 26.18 0.82
N ASN A 96 2.75 25.96 1.14
CA ASN A 96 3.68 25.16 0.32
C ASN A 96 3.75 23.67 0.70
N SER A 97 2.97 23.20 1.66
CA SER A 97 2.97 21.81 2.11
C SER A 97 1.57 21.22 2.09
N TYR A 98 1.49 19.88 2.01
CA TYR A 98 0.24 19.13 2.23
C TYR A 98 0.25 18.54 3.63
N VAL A 99 -0.89 18.65 4.31
CA VAL A 99 -1.18 17.94 5.56
C VAL A 99 -2.21 16.85 5.28
N TYR A 100 -1.93 15.66 5.78
CA TYR A 100 -2.82 14.51 5.66
C TYR A 100 -3.65 14.38 6.94
N GLU A 101 -4.81 15.04 6.93
CA GLU A 101 -5.73 15.01 8.05
C GLU A 101 -6.35 13.62 8.22
N GLY A 102 -6.23 13.06 9.41
CA GLY A 102 -6.76 11.74 9.77
C GLY A 102 -5.89 10.58 9.30
N LEU A 103 -4.64 10.83 8.86
CA LEU A 103 -3.70 9.77 8.50
C LEU A 103 -3.52 8.77 9.65
N GLU A 104 -3.45 9.26 10.89
CA GLU A 104 -3.33 8.43 12.10
C GLU A 104 -4.54 7.50 12.30
N LEU A 105 -5.75 7.93 11.92
CA LEU A 105 -6.95 7.09 11.97
C LEU A 105 -6.88 5.98 10.93
N GLY A 106 -6.47 6.32 9.70
CA GLY A 106 -6.26 5.34 8.62
C GLY A 106 -5.21 4.29 8.97
N LEU A 107 -4.05 4.74 9.44
CA LEU A 107 -2.96 3.86 9.88
C LEU A 107 -3.35 3.04 11.11
N GLY A 108 -4.07 3.64 12.07
CA GLY A 108 -4.56 2.96 13.28
C GLY A 108 -5.51 1.81 12.95
N LEU A 109 -6.45 2.01 12.01
CA LEU A 109 -7.32 0.94 11.54
C LEU A 109 -6.51 -0.21 10.89
N ILE A 110 -5.53 0.12 10.04
CA ILE A 110 -4.68 -0.88 9.41
C ILE A 110 -3.88 -1.64 10.47
N ALA A 111 -3.31 -0.96 11.45
CA ALA A 111 -2.59 -1.58 12.57
C ALA A 111 -3.46 -2.58 13.33
N SER A 112 -4.72 -2.24 13.64
CA SER A 112 -5.67 -3.15 14.29
C SER A 112 -5.93 -4.40 13.43
N ILE A 113 -6.13 -4.23 12.12
CA ILE A 113 -6.34 -5.35 11.21
C ILE A 113 -5.10 -6.26 11.11
N LEU A 114 -3.90 -5.68 11.04
CA LEU A 114 -2.65 -6.45 11.04
C LEU A 114 -2.50 -7.27 12.32
N LYS A 115 -2.81 -6.68 13.47
CA LYS A 115 -2.73 -7.32 14.79
C LYS A 115 -3.78 -8.41 14.98
N GLU A 116 -5.03 -8.15 14.61
CA GLU A 116 -6.16 -9.04 14.89
C GLU A 116 -6.33 -10.15 13.85
N GLN A 117 -6.02 -9.85 12.59
CA GLN A 117 -6.23 -10.77 11.48
C GLN A 117 -4.93 -11.29 10.85
N GLY A 118 -3.75 -10.85 11.34
CA GLY A 118 -2.46 -11.32 10.84
C GLY A 118 -2.17 -12.82 11.10
N PRO A 119 -1.04 -13.33 10.60
CA PRO A 119 -0.08 -12.60 9.78
C PRO A 119 -0.51 -12.47 8.31
N PHE A 120 -0.23 -11.31 7.72
CA PHE A 120 -0.33 -11.07 6.28
C PHE A 120 1.03 -11.31 5.61
N ASP A 121 1.03 -11.85 4.40
CA ASP A 121 2.26 -12.00 3.60
C ASP A 121 2.57 -10.73 2.81
N GLY A 122 1.54 -10.03 2.37
CA GLY A 122 1.73 -8.81 1.58
C GLY A 122 0.58 -7.83 1.67
N VAL A 123 0.82 -6.64 1.14
CA VAL A 123 -0.16 -5.57 1.01
C VAL A 123 -0.20 -5.10 -0.44
N VAL A 124 -1.41 -4.85 -0.96
CA VAL A 124 -1.66 -4.36 -2.32
C VAL A 124 -2.59 -3.16 -2.23
N GLY A 125 -2.21 -2.04 -2.82
CA GLY A 125 -3.04 -0.84 -2.80
C GLY A 125 -3.15 -0.14 -4.14
N PHE A 126 -4.22 0.65 -4.29
CA PHE A 126 -4.48 1.47 -5.45
C PHE A 126 -4.55 2.95 -5.08
N SER A 127 -3.89 3.82 -5.85
CA SER A 127 -3.93 5.28 -5.68
C SER A 127 -3.54 5.68 -4.25
N GLN A 128 -4.42 6.30 -3.47
CA GLN A 128 -4.20 6.59 -2.06
C GLN A 128 -3.85 5.32 -1.26
N GLY A 129 -4.52 4.18 -1.54
CA GLY A 129 -4.16 2.88 -0.97
C GLY A 129 -2.77 2.41 -1.40
N GLY A 130 -2.31 2.74 -2.62
CA GLY A 130 -0.96 2.46 -3.11
C GLY A 130 0.11 3.25 -2.37
N ALA A 131 -0.16 4.53 -2.05
CA ALA A 131 0.70 5.32 -1.18
C ALA A 131 0.71 4.79 0.26
N CYS A 132 -0.47 4.42 0.78
CA CYS A 132 -0.63 3.82 2.11
C CYS A 132 0.13 2.49 2.25
N THR A 133 0.15 1.67 1.19
CA THR A 133 0.91 0.42 1.11
C THR A 133 2.38 0.61 1.44
N ALA A 134 3.02 1.63 0.88
CA ALA A 134 4.41 1.95 1.15
C ALA A 134 4.64 2.41 2.61
N MET A 135 3.72 3.21 3.14
CA MET A 135 3.78 3.64 4.55
C MET A 135 3.67 2.45 5.49
N VAL A 136 2.74 1.53 5.23
CA VAL A 136 2.53 0.31 6.05
C VAL A 136 3.75 -0.60 6.00
N ALA A 137 4.29 -0.87 4.81
CA ALA A 137 5.51 -1.65 4.66
C ALA A 137 6.65 -1.06 5.48
N SER A 138 6.87 0.25 5.35
CA SER A 138 7.88 0.99 6.09
C SER A 138 7.71 0.89 7.61
N LEU A 139 6.51 1.10 8.14
CA LEU A 139 6.23 1.11 9.58
C LEU A 139 6.44 -0.25 10.27
N LEU A 140 6.44 -1.34 9.50
CA LEU A 140 6.71 -2.69 10.00
C LEU A 140 8.19 -3.06 9.95
N GLU A 141 9.05 -2.20 9.40
CA GLU A 141 10.50 -2.43 9.33
C GLU A 141 11.20 -2.02 10.63
N PRO A 142 12.23 -2.77 11.06
CA PRO A 142 13.04 -2.41 12.22
C PRO A 142 13.69 -1.04 12.07
N GLY A 143 13.82 -0.29 13.16
CA GLY A 143 14.50 1.01 13.17
C GLY A 143 13.70 2.16 12.56
N ARG A 144 12.43 1.93 12.20
CA ARG A 144 11.61 2.99 11.59
C ARG A 144 11.20 4.06 12.59
N ARG A 145 10.93 3.69 13.84
CA ARG A 145 10.62 4.65 14.93
C ARG A 145 11.73 5.68 15.11
N GLU A 146 12.97 5.26 15.16
CA GLU A 146 14.13 6.13 15.32
C GLU A 146 14.25 7.15 14.17
N ALA A 147 13.91 6.75 12.95
CA ALA A 147 13.88 7.65 11.80
C ALA A 147 12.83 8.75 11.94
N PHE A 148 11.67 8.44 12.51
CA PHE A 148 10.63 9.44 12.83
C PHE A 148 11.10 10.38 13.93
N GLU A 149 11.58 9.86 15.06
CA GLU A 149 12.06 10.65 16.21
C GLU A 149 13.16 11.62 15.82
N ALA A 150 14.10 11.21 14.97
CA ALA A 150 15.16 12.06 14.45
C ALA A 150 14.64 13.26 13.63
N ARG A 151 13.43 13.21 13.10
CA ARG A 151 12.87 14.25 12.23
C ARG A 151 11.80 15.12 12.90
N VAL A 152 11.28 14.75 14.06
CA VAL A 152 10.25 15.54 14.77
C VAL A 152 10.71 16.99 15.00
N ALA A 153 11.95 17.22 15.44
CA ALA A 153 12.47 18.55 15.70
C ALA A 153 12.56 19.43 14.43
N SER A 154 12.63 18.83 13.25
CA SER A 154 12.65 19.52 11.95
C SER A 154 11.29 19.59 11.26
N GLY A 155 10.20 19.28 11.98
CA GLY A 155 8.83 19.36 11.47
C GLY A 155 8.31 18.05 10.84
N GLY A 156 8.98 16.92 11.09
CA GLY A 156 8.47 15.59 10.75
C GLY A 156 7.26 15.20 11.60
N VAL A 157 6.37 14.39 11.04
CA VAL A 157 5.25 13.81 11.81
C VAL A 157 5.78 12.81 12.84
N PRO A 158 5.12 12.63 14.00
CA PRO A 158 5.50 11.62 14.97
C PRO A 158 5.26 10.21 14.41
N TYR A 159 5.98 9.22 14.98
CA TYR A 159 5.74 7.82 14.67
C TYR A 159 4.32 7.40 15.07
N PRO A 160 3.57 6.69 14.22
CA PRO A 160 2.23 6.20 14.55
C PRO A 160 2.28 5.13 15.65
N GLU A 161 1.90 5.50 16.87
CA GLU A 161 1.99 4.62 18.05
C GLU A 161 1.22 3.31 17.92
N SER A 162 0.19 3.28 17.07
CA SER A 162 -0.59 2.07 16.77
C SER A 162 0.24 0.93 16.17
N PHE A 163 1.43 1.22 15.61
CA PHE A 163 2.34 0.21 15.08
C PHE A 163 3.30 -0.38 16.12
N GLU A 164 3.30 0.13 17.37
CA GLU A 164 4.06 -0.42 18.50
C GLU A 164 5.54 -0.72 18.13
N ASP A 165 6.19 0.18 17.39
CA ASP A 165 7.54 0.01 16.88
C ASP A 165 7.71 -1.23 15.98
N GLY A 166 6.76 -1.43 15.08
CA GLY A 166 6.72 -2.57 14.16
C GLY A 166 6.39 -3.92 14.82
N LYS A 167 6.11 -3.95 16.12
CA LYS A 167 5.92 -5.21 16.88
C LYS A 167 4.56 -5.87 16.70
N ILE A 168 3.59 -5.15 16.13
CA ILE A 168 2.23 -5.66 15.90
C ILE A 168 2.17 -6.77 14.86
N HIS A 169 3.16 -6.82 13.96
CA HIS A 169 3.19 -7.72 12.82
C HIS A 169 4.63 -7.89 12.32
N PRO A 170 5.07 -9.06 11.86
CA PRO A 170 6.37 -9.19 11.22
C PRO A 170 6.45 -8.33 9.93
N PRO A 171 7.64 -7.95 9.45
CA PRO A 171 7.79 -7.29 8.17
C PRO A 171 7.06 -8.04 7.06
N LEU A 172 6.45 -7.29 6.14
CA LEU A 172 5.76 -7.88 5.00
C LEU A 172 6.76 -8.50 4.03
N LYS A 173 6.39 -9.62 3.42
CA LYS A 173 7.21 -10.29 2.41
C LYS A 173 7.22 -9.51 1.11
N PHE A 174 6.09 -8.88 0.75
CA PHE A 174 5.96 -8.06 -0.45
C PHE A 174 4.94 -6.93 -0.28
N ALA A 175 5.11 -5.92 -1.10
CA ALA A 175 4.16 -4.83 -1.26
C ALA A 175 3.90 -4.55 -2.75
N VAL A 176 2.69 -4.09 -3.09
CA VAL A 176 2.33 -3.74 -4.47
C VAL A 176 1.56 -2.43 -4.50
N SER A 177 2.02 -1.49 -5.27
CA SER A 177 1.42 -0.17 -5.45
C SER A 177 0.94 0.03 -6.88
N TYR A 178 -0.36 0.20 -7.07
CA TYR A 178 -0.96 0.62 -8.33
C TYR A 178 -1.20 2.12 -8.30
N SER A 179 -0.54 2.87 -9.18
CA SER A 179 -0.65 4.34 -9.24
C SER A 179 -0.50 5.00 -7.87
N GLY A 180 0.40 4.50 -7.04
CA GLY A 180 0.69 5.11 -5.74
C GLY A 180 1.70 6.25 -5.88
N PHE A 181 1.81 7.04 -4.84
CA PHE A 181 2.65 8.23 -4.82
C PHE A 181 3.36 8.39 -3.47
N LEU A 182 4.44 9.14 -3.50
CA LEU A 182 5.17 9.51 -2.29
C LEU A 182 4.40 10.60 -1.54
N ALA A 183 4.17 10.39 -0.23
CA ALA A 183 3.48 11.35 0.60
C ALA A 183 4.27 12.65 0.75
N GLY A 184 3.56 13.77 0.72
CA GLY A 184 4.14 15.09 0.77
C GLY A 184 4.38 15.70 -0.62
N LYS A 185 4.85 16.92 -0.65
CA LYS A 185 5.14 17.63 -1.90
C LYS A 185 6.56 17.31 -2.35
N MET A 186 6.78 17.09 -3.64
CA MET A 186 8.10 17.08 -4.27
C MET A 186 8.67 18.52 -4.38
N ALA A 187 8.41 19.40 -3.40
CA ALA A 187 8.85 20.77 -3.39
C ALA A 187 9.99 20.98 -2.40
N PRO A 188 10.90 21.94 -2.62
CA PRO A 188 11.90 22.31 -1.62
C PRO A 188 11.24 22.75 -0.32
N GLY A 189 11.74 22.29 0.82
CA GLY A 189 11.24 22.64 2.14
C GLY A 189 11.07 21.45 3.07
N PRO A 190 10.50 21.67 4.27
CA PRO A 190 10.26 20.61 5.23
C PRO A 190 9.38 19.50 4.62
N GLN A 191 9.81 18.25 4.78
CA GLN A 191 9.12 17.07 4.29
C GLN A 191 8.58 16.27 5.48
N PRO A 192 7.36 16.60 5.98
CA PRO A 192 6.85 16.04 7.24
C PRO A 192 6.71 14.50 7.20
N TYR A 193 6.54 13.92 6.03
CA TYR A 193 6.33 12.47 5.85
C TYR A 193 7.60 11.71 5.43
N GLN A 194 8.77 12.37 5.41
CA GLN A 194 10.02 11.78 4.91
C GLN A 194 10.46 10.54 5.70
N ALA A 195 10.14 10.48 6.99
CA ALA A 195 10.47 9.34 7.84
C ALA A 195 9.83 8.00 7.38
N PHE A 196 8.75 8.04 6.61
CA PHE A 196 8.22 6.83 5.97
C PHE A 196 9.13 6.25 4.89
N TYR A 197 10.03 7.06 4.32
CA TYR A 197 10.79 6.75 3.12
C TYR A 197 12.31 6.79 3.32
N GLU A 198 12.77 7.31 4.45
CA GLU A 198 14.17 7.37 4.80
C GLU A 198 14.39 6.90 6.25
N PRO A 199 15.15 5.80 6.42
CA PRO A 199 15.87 5.02 5.41
C PRO A 199 14.94 4.40 4.37
N LYS A 200 15.48 4.02 3.19
CA LYS A 200 14.69 3.39 2.12
C LYS A 200 13.90 2.18 2.61
N ILE A 201 12.73 1.98 2.05
CA ILE A 201 11.86 0.83 2.33
C ILE A 201 12.57 -0.44 1.84
N GLN A 202 12.79 -1.40 2.72
CA GLN A 202 13.49 -2.66 2.43
C GLN A 202 12.55 -3.73 1.89
N THR A 203 11.27 -3.69 2.29
CA THR A 203 10.24 -4.59 1.78
C THR A 203 10.20 -4.53 0.25
N PRO A 204 10.37 -5.65 -0.48
CA PRO A 204 10.25 -5.67 -1.92
C PRO A 204 8.91 -5.07 -2.38
N MET A 205 8.94 -4.15 -3.33
CA MET A 205 7.74 -3.43 -3.75
C MET A 205 7.62 -3.33 -5.26
N LEU A 206 6.49 -3.80 -5.81
CA LEU A 206 6.15 -3.70 -7.23
C LEU A 206 5.27 -2.48 -7.47
N HIS A 207 5.60 -1.68 -8.49
CA HIS A 207 4.89 -0.47 -8.85
C HIS A 207 4.25 -0.59 -10.23
N PHE A 208 2.94 -0.33 -10.32
CA PHE A 208 2.22 -0.25 -11.58
C PHE A 208 1.93 1.21 -11.94
N ILE A 209 2.21 1.57 -13.19
CA ILE A 209 2.08 2.93 -13.74
C ILE A 209 1.19 2.89 -14.97
N GLY A 210 0.11 3.67 -14.98
CA GLY A 210 -0.69 3.90 -16.17
C GLY A 210 0.00 4.91 -17.11
N THR A 211 0.22 4.54 -18.38
CA THR A 211 0.90 5.42 -19.34
C THR A 211 0.11 6.70 -19.69
N GLN A 212 -1.17 6.74 -19.31
CA GLN A 212 -2.09 7.86 -19.52
C GLN A 212 -2.71 8.32 -18.19
N ASP A 213 -2.06 8.04 -17.06
CA ASP A 213 -2.54 8.45 -15.75
C ASP A 213 -2.28 9.95 -15.56
N VAL A 214 -3.37 10.73 -15.51
CA VAL A 214 -3.35 12.19 -15.30
C VAL A 214 -3.71 12.58 -13.86
N VAL A 215 -4.06 11.61 -13.02
CA VAL A 215 -4.39 11.80 -11.60
C VAL A 215 -3.15 11.64 -10.73
N VAL A 216 -2.42 10.55 -10.94
CA VAL A 216 -1.10 10.32 -10.36
C VAL A 216 -0.12 10.21 -11.52
N GLU A 217 0.60 11.30 -11.76
CA GLU A 217 1.59 11.35 -12.84
C GLU A 217 2.72 10.34 -12.62
N GLU A 218 3.28 9.84 -13.70
CA GLU A 218 4.39 8.88 -13.69
C GLU A 218 5.51 9.30 -12.72
N ALA A 219 5.90 10.58 -12.72
CA ALA A 219 6.94 11.13 -11.86
C ALA A 219 6.67 10.91 -10.37
N GLN A 220 5.41 10.93 -9.94
CA GLN A 220 5.00 10.72 -8.54
C GLN A 220 5.17 9.26 -8.14
N THR A 221 4.77 8.31 -9.00
CA THR A 221 4.98 6.87 -8.75
C THR A 221 6.46 6.50 -8.82
N LEU A 222 7.23 7.06 -9.76
CA LEU A 222 8.67 6.87 -9.83
C LEU A 222 9.41 7.44 -8.61
N ALA A 223 8.92 8.54 -8.04
CA ALA A 223 9.47 9.06 -6.78
C ALA A 223 9.26 8.08 -5.63
N LEU A 224 8.09 7.43 -5.55
CA LEU A 224 7.82 6.38 -4.58
C LEU A 224 8.72 5.16 -4.81
N ALA A 225 8.89 4.71 -6.05
CA ALA A 225 9.77 3.60 -6.38
C ALA A 225 11.23 3.87 -5.97
N LYS A 226 11.73 5.09 -6.17
CA LYS A 226 13.08 5.51 -5.73
C LYS A 226 13.26 5.51 -4.21
N ALA A 227 12.19 5.60 -3.44
CA ALA A 227 12.20 5.50 -1.98
C ALA A 227 12.30 4.05 -1.48
N CYS A 228 12.22 3.07 -2.35
CA CYS A 228 12.42 1.65 -2.06
C CYS A 228 13.89 1.24 -2.29
N ALA A 229 14.37 0.23 -1.58
CA ALA A 229 15.73 -0.31 -1.75
C ALA A 229 15.83 -1.06 -3.09
N SER A 230 14.78 -1.81 -3.46
CA SER A 230 14.67 -2.51 -4.75
C SER A 230 14.26 -1.50 -5.83
N THR A 231 15.24 -0.98 -6.57
CA THR A 231 15.04 0.06 -7.61
C THR A 231 15.24 -0.45 -9.02
N GLU A 232 15.34 -1.78 -9.21
CA GLU A 232 15.52 -2.38 -10.53
C GLU A 232 14.27 -2.17 -11.41
N ASP A 233 14.48 -2.01 -12.72
CA ASP A 233 13.38 -1.80 -13.68
C ASP A 233 12.31 -2.91 -13.64
N LYS A 234 12.68 -4.13 -13.23
CA LYS A 234 11.73 -5.24 -13.08
C LYS A 234 10.62 -5.01 -12.03
N TYR A 235 10.83 -4.06 -11.11
CA TYR A 235 9.83 -3.68 -10.11
C TYR A 235 8.92 -2.55 -10.56
N ILE A 236 9.04 -2.10 -11.81
CA ILE A 236 8.19 -1.08 -12.43
C ILE A 236 7.48 -1.69 -13.63
N VAL A 237 6.16 -1.67 -13.61
CA VAL A 237 5.30 -2.22 -14.66
C VAL A 237 4.42 -1.14 -15.23
N TYR A 238 4.62 -0.82 -16.51
CA TYR A 238 3.73 0.07 -17.24
C TYR A 238 2.54 -0.68 -17.82
N HIS A 239 1.37 -0.07 -17.76
CA HIS A 239 0.18 -0.58 -18.41
C HIS A 239 -0.49 0.49 -19.29
N PRO A 240 -1.09 0.12 -20.42
CA PRO A 240 -1.83 1.06 -21.24
C PRO A 240 -3.11 1.48 -20.54
N GLY A 241 -3.30 2.78 -20.37
CA GLY A 241 -4.48 3.40 -19.79
C GLY A 241 -4.18 4.41 -18.71
N GLY A 242 -5.24 4.98 -18.14
CA GLY A 242 -5.20 6.04 -17.14
C GLY A 242 -5.19 5.53 -15.70
N HIS A 243 -5.88 6.25 -14.82
CA HIS A 243 -5.91 6.01 -13.38
C HIS A 243 -6.85 4.87 -12.99
N PHE A 244 -6.43 3.62 -13.16
CA PHE A 244 -7.18 2.43 -12.74
C PHE A 244 -6.27 1.24 -12.46
N LEU A 245 -6.77 0.26 -11.70
CA LEU A 245 -6.07 -1.01 -11.48
C LEU A 245 -6.35 -1.96 -12.66
N PRO A 246 -5.33 -2.43 -13.41
CA PRO A 246 -5.50 -3.21 -14.65
C PRO A 246 -5.84 -4.70 -14.38
N SER A 247 -6.96 -4.94 -13.69
CA SER A 247 -7.38 -6.28 -13.20
C SER A 247 -7.68 -7.30 -14.30
N THR A 248 -7.91 -6.85 -15.53
CA THR A 248 -8.21 -7.70 -16.71
C THR A 248 -7.06 -7.75 -17.71
N GLN A 249 -6.05 -6.89 -17.58
CA GLN A 249 -4.92 -6.86 -18.51
C GLN A 249 -3.94 -7.98 -18.21
N LYS A 250 -3.88 -8.96 -19.12
CA LYS A 250 -3.10 -10.19 -18.93
C LYS A 250 -1.62 -9.96 -18.61
N ALA A 251 -0.99 -8.98 -19.24
CA ALA A 251 0.42 -8.66 -18.99
C ALA A 251 0.62 -8.19 -17.54
N SER A 252 -0.20 -7.25 -17.06
CA SER A 252 -0.15 -6.73 -15.69
C SER A 252 -0.44 -7.80 -14.65
N VAL A 253 -1.45 -8.64 -14.90
CA VAL A 253 -1.79 -9.76 -14.02
C VAL A 253 -0.65 -10.77 -13.94
N ASN A 254 -0.03 -11.13 -15.07
CA ASN A 254 1.10 -12.04 -15.09
C ASN A 254 2.34 -11.46 -14.40
N ALA A 255 2.61 -10.17 -14.56
CA ALA A 255 3.69 -9.49 -13.84
C ALA A 255 3.51 -9.58 -12.33
N LEU A 256 2.30 -9.31 -11.83
CA LEU A 256 1.99 -9.47 -10.41
C LEU A 256 2.18 -10.92 -9.93
N ILE A 257 1.66 -11.90 -10.67
CA ILE A 257 1.80 -13.32 -10.32
C ILE A 257 3.27 -13.74 -10.28
N GLY A 258 4.05 -13.34 -11.28
CA GLY A 258 5.49 -13.61 -11.36
C GLY A 258 6.23 -13.02 -10.18
N TYR A 259 5.97 -11.76 -9.87
CA TYR A 259 6.56 -11.04 -8.74
C TYR A 259 6.28 -11.73 -7.38
N ILE A 260 5.01 -12.04 -7.08
CA ILE A 260 4.67 -12.71 -5.82
C ILE A 260 5.37 -14.06 -5.71
N LYS A 261 5.42 -14.84 -6.79
CA LYS A 261 6.11 -16.13 -6.80
C LYS A 261 7.61 -16.00 -6.57
N GLU A 262 8.25 -15.03 -7.23
CA GLU A 262 9.69 -14.76 -7.07
C GLU A 262 10.03 -14.39 -5.63
N VAL A 263 9.30 -13.44 -5.04
CA VAL A 263 9.57 -12.99 -3.67
C VAL A 263 9.38 -14.11 -2.65
N LEU A 264 8.28 -14.87 -2.76
CA LEU A 264 8.02 -15.97 -1.83
C LEU A 264 9.03 -17.11 -1.98
N HIS A 265 9.51 -17.39 -3.19
CA HIS A 265 10.56 -18.38 -3.43
C HIS A 265 11.91 -17.94 -2.83
N ASN A 266 12.29 -16.69 -3.00
CA ASN A 266 13.54 -16.15 -2.45
C ASN A 266 13.54 -16.16 -0.92
N GLU A 267 12.39 -15.88 -0.28
CA GLU A 267 12.25 -15.95 1.17
C GLU A 267 12.41 -17.39 1.69
N GLU A 268 11.84 -18.38 0.99
CA GLU A 268 12.00 -19.79 1.35
C GLU A 268 13.44 -20.27 1.17
N ALA A 269 14.16 -19.81 0.16
CA ALA A 269 15.56 -20.12 -0.07
C ALA A 269 16.47 -19.54 1.02
N GLY A 270 16.27 -18.25 1.38
CA GLY A 270 17.04 -17.59 2.41
C GLY A 270 16.89 -18.27 3.79
N LYS A 271 15.67 -18.69 4.16
CA LYS A 271 15.43 -19.43 5.41
C LYS A 271 16.15 -20.78 5.47
N LYS A 272 16.23 -21.50 4.35
CA LYS A 272 16.94 -22.79 4.29
C LYS A 272 18.45 -22.60 4.43
N GLU A 273 19.01 -21.51 3.93
CA GLU A 273 20.42 -21.18 4.10
C GLU A 273 20.73 -20.82 5.55
N GLU A 274 19.89 -20.04 6.21
CA GLU A 274 20.04 -19.70 7.64
C GLU A 274 19.96 -20.94 8.55
N GLU A 275 18.96 -21.82 8.35
CA GLU A 275 18.81 -23.08 9.09
C GLU A 275 20.04 -23.99 8.88
N SER A 276 20.61 -24.05 7.67
CA SER A 276 21.79 -24.86 7.39
C SER A 276 23.08 -24.34 8.02
N VAL A 277 23.19 -23.03 8.25
CA VAL A 277 24.34 -22.39 8.92
C VAL A 277 24.25 -22.60 10.44
N GLU A 278 23.05 -22.50 11.05
CA GLU A 278 22.84 -22.76 12.47
C GLU A 278 23.15 -24.22 12.85
N ASP A 279 22.81 -25.19 11.98
CA ASP A 279 23.12 -26.59 12.18
C ASP A 279 24.65 -26.92 12.06
N MET A 280 25.44 -26.04 11.46
CA MET A 280 26.90 -26.20 11.34
C MET A 280 27.68 -25.61 12.53
N ASP A 281 27.06 -24.79 13.37
CA ASP A 281 27.69 -24.11 14.52
C ASP A 281 27.48 -24.86 15.86
N VAL A 282 27.32 -26.18 15.86
CA VAL A 282 27.32 -27.02 17.09
C VAL A 282 28.78 -27.37 17.43
N PRO A 283 29.40 -26.72 18.43
CA PRO A 283 30.73 -27.08 18.84
C PRO A 283 30.69 -28.44 19.57
N PHE A 284 31.65 -29.29 19.28
CA PHE A 284 31.98 -30.53 19.98
C PHE A 284 32.37 -30.28 21.44
#